data_bf7d1616229435bc6624bb55803e877b
#
_entry.id   bf7d1616229435bc6624bb55803e877b
#
_cell.length_a   1.000
_cell.length_b   1.000
_cell.length_c   1.000
_cell.angle_alpha   90.00
_cell.angle_beta   90.00
_cell.angle_gamma   90.00
#
_symmetry.space_group_name_H-M   'P 1'
#
loop_
_entity.id
_entity.type
_entity.pdbx_description
1 polymer ?
#
loop_
_entity_poly.entity_id
_entity_poly.type
_entity_poly.pdbx_seq_one_letter_code
_entity_poly.pdbx_strand_id
1 'polypeptide(L)'
;MTEPLSARSLLFAPGDSPRKLEKAGLSAADLVIIDLEDAVAESAKPDARRAVAEHLKTTHRRQPHWVRINPLDTPHALPDLAAIVASRPDGVMLPKATRADAEALNHYLEALETAAGLPIGGIPVCVLATETAAGVFDVGNYAGCPRLVALSWGAEDSATALGATSNRGDDGEFDYPYQMFRALCLTGAAAAGVSGIETIYGDFRNPAGLEKMARAARRAGFRGMLAIHPDQVPVINAAFSPTAEEIAHAEAIVAAFDANPGVGAVGLNGAMLDMPHLKRAQAVLAMKR
;
A
#
# COMPACT_ATOMS: atom_id res chain seq x y z
N MET A 1 3.69 13.07 -13.38
CA MET A 1 3.36 11.73 -12.84
C MET A 1 3.68 11.76 -11.36
N THR A 2 2.78 11.34 -10.50
CA THR A 2 3.03 11.15 -9.06
C THR A 2 4.08 10.06 -8.86
N GLU A 3 5.00 10.25 -7.91
CA GLU A 3 5.99 9.21 -7.59
C GLU A 3 5.30 7.99 -6.93
N PRO A 4 5.73 6.76 -7.26
CA PRO A 4 5.24 5.56 -6.60
C PRO A 4 5.45 5.61 -5.09
N LEU A 5 4.50 5.09 -4.31
CA LEU A 5 4.57 5.08 -2.85
C LEU A 5 5.81 4.32 -2.36
N SER A 6 6.61 4.96 -1.51
CA SER A 6 7.80 4.38 -0.89
C SER A 6 7.59 4.20 0.62
N ALA A 7 6.86 3.13 1.00
CA ALA A 7 6.60 2.78 2.40
C ALA A 7 6.69 1.25 2.56
N ARG A 8 7.46 0.76 3.55
CA ARG A 8 7.60 -0.66 3.86
C ARG A 8 6.39 -1.17 4.65
N SER A 9 5.99 -0.42 5.67
CA SER A 9 4.87 -0.76 6.55
C SER A 9 3.83 0.34 6.56
N LEU A 10 2.57 -0.05 6.32
CA LEU A 10 1.39 0.80 6.35
C LEU A 10 0.49 0.29 7.48
N LEU A 11 0.48 0.97 8.62
CA LEU A 11 -0.20 0.52 9.83
C LEU A 11 -1.62 1.09 9.92
N PHE A 12 -2.62 0.22 9.95
CA PHE A 12 -4.00 0.60 10.21
C PHE A 12 -4.22 1.00 11.68
N ALA A 13 -5.02 2.04 11.87
CA ALA A 13 -5.53 2.46 13.18
C ALA A 13 -6.99 2.93 13.04
N PRO A 14 -7.94 2.41 13.86
CA PRO A 14 -9.34 2.83 13.81
C PRO A 14 -9.51 4.33 14.10
N GLY A 15 -10.30 5.01 13.27
CA GLY A 15 -10.54 6.45 13.37
C GLY A 15 -11.38 6.87 14.59
N ASP A 16 -12.10 5.94 15.20
CA ASP A 16 -12.91 6.14 16.40
C ASP A 16 -12.14 5.94 17.72
N SER A 17 -10.83 5.64 17.65
CA SER A 17 -10.01 5.35 18.82
C SER A 17 -8.78 6.26 18.94
N PRO A 18 -8.88 7.42 19.62
CA PRO A 18 -7.76 8.34 19.81
C PRO A 18 -6.52 7.66 20.40
N ARG A 19 -6.71 6.75 21.36
CA ARG A 19 -5.60 5.98 21.98
C ARG A 19 -4.86 5.09 20.97
N LYS A 20 -5.58 4.42 20.05
CA LYS A 20 -4.95 3.59 19.02
C LYS A 20 -4.26 4.46 17.96
N LEU A 21 -4.83 5.61 17.60
CA LEU A 21 -4.21 6.58 16.69
C LEU A 21 -2.90 7.12 17.28
N GLU A 22 -2.90 7.51 18.55
CA GLU A 22 -1.68 7.96 19.24
C GLU A 22 -0.62 6.85 19.23
N LYS A 23 -0.99 5.62 19.62
CA LYS A 23 -0.07 4.47 19.61
C LYS A 23 0.49 4.19 18.21
N ALA A 24 -0.33 4.27 17.16
CA ALA A 24 0.11 4.10 15.78
C ALA A 24 1.08 5.22 15.36
N GLY A 25 0.79 6.48 15.70
CA GLY A 25 1.66 7.62 15.44
C GLY A 25 3.01 7.59 16.18
N LEU A 26 3.12 6.82 17.26
CA LEU A 26 4.38 6.61 17.99
C LEU A 26 5.15 5.37 17.49
N SER A 27 4.56 4.55 16.63
CA SER A 27 5.20 3.35 16.07
C SER A 27 6.32 3.70 15.08
N ALA A 28 7.08 2.69 14.68
CA ALA A 28 8.09 2.79 13.62
C ALA A 28 7.50 2.51 12.21
N ALA A 29 6.17 2.61 12.04
CA ALA A 29 5.54 2.47 10.73
C ALA A 29 6.01 3.58 9.79
N ASP A 30 6.26 3.23 8.53
CA ASP A 30 6.60 4.23 7.52
C ASP A 30 5.39 5.11 7.17
N LEU A 31 4.15 4.59 7.39
CA LEU A 31 2.89 5.28 7.14
C LEU A 31 1.80 4.75 8.07
N VAL A 32 0.92 5.63 8.56
CA VAL A 32 -0.29 5.25 9.30
C VAL A 32 -1.51 5.43 8.40
N ILE A 33 -2.40 4.41 8.37
CA ILE A 33 -3.70 4.48 7.70
C ILE A 33 -4.78 4.62 8.78
N ILE A 34 -5.40 5.77 8.85
CA ILE A 34 -6.53 6.01 9.72
C ILE A 34 -7.78 5.48 9.05
N ASP A 35 -8.45 4.53 9.69
CA ASP A 35 -9.57 3.82 9.09
C ASP A 35 -10.92 4.44 9.46
N LEU A 36 -11.71 4.80 8.47
CA LEU A 36 -13.11 5.23 8.60
C LEU A 36 -14.11 4.17 8.10
N GLU A 37 -13.60 3.04 7.59
CA GLU A 37 -14.41 1.98 6.98
C GLU A 37 -14.71 0.86 7.98
N ASP A 38 -14.18 -0.33 7.76
CA ASP A 38 -14.58 -1.56 8.46
C ASP A 38 -14.19 -1.60 9.94
N ALA A 39 -13.15 -0.88 10.36
CA ALA A 39 -12.78 -0.81 11.76
C ALA A 39 -13.67 0.13 12.60
N VAL A 40 -14.63 0.83 11.98
CA VAL A 40 -15.53 1.79 12.63
C VAL A 40 -16.99 1.35 12.48
N ALA A 41 -17.65 1.12 13.59
CA ALA A 41 -19.08 0.76 13.61
C ALA A 41 -19.92 1.83 12.90
N GLU A 42 -20.99 1.40 12.22
CA GLU A 42 -21.87 2.27 11.44
C GLU A 42 -22.34 3.51 12.22
N SER A 43 -22.79 3.31 13.44
CA SER A 43 -23.27 4.41 14.33
C SER A 43 -22.16 5.35 14.79
N ALA A 44 -20.89 4.92 14.76
CA ALA A 44 -19.74 5.72 15.18
C ALA A 44 -19.08 6.52 14.03
N LYS A 45 -19.41 6.21 12.76
CA LYS A 45 -18.78 6.86 11.59
C LYS A 45 -18.84 8.40 11.61
N PRO A 46 -19.96 9.06 11.97
CA PRO A 46 -19.99 10.53 12.03
C PRO A 46 -19.02 11.13 13.07
N ASP A 47 -18.86 10.47 14.22
CA ASP A 47 -17.96 10.93 15.28
C ASP A 47 -16.50 10.64 14.95
N ALA A 48 -16.21 9.45 14.43
CA ALA A 48 -14.90 9.09 13.95
C ALA A 48 -14.38 10.06 12.89
N ARG A 49 -15.21 10.43 11.93
CA ARG A 49 -14.92 11.41 10.88
C ARG A 49 -14.47 12.76 11.45
N ARG A 50 -15.20 13.27 12.45
CA ARG A 50 -14.84 14.52 13.14
C ARG A 50 -13.52 14.39 13.90
N ALA A 51 -13.34 13.28 14.62
CA ALA A 51 -12.12 13.01 15.38
C ALA A 51 -10.90 12.90 14.46
N VAL A 52 -11.03 12.24 13.31
CA VAL A 52 -9.96 12.11 12.31
C VAL A 52 -9.63 13.48 11.70
N ALA A 53 -10.62 14.29 11.35
CA ALA A 53 -10.38 15.63 10.83
C ALA A 53 -9.61 16.50 11.83
N GLU A 54 -9.93 16.45 13.13
CA GLU A 54 -9.17 17.17 14.16
C GLU A 54 -7.76 16.60 14.36
N HIS A 55 -7.61 15.27 14.33
CA HIS A 55 -6.29 14.63 14.44
C HIS A 55 -5.36 15.06 13.29
N LEU A 56 -5.87 15.15 12.07
CA LEU A 56 -5.10 15.55 10.89
C LEU A 56 -4.58 17.00 10.95
N LYS A 57 -5.21 17.88 11.73
CA LYS A 57 -4.74 19.26 11.94
C LYS A 57 -3.46 19.35 12.80
N THR A 58 -3.09 18.26 13.46
CA THR A 58 -1.84 18.21 14.26
C THR A 58 -0.63 18.35 13.36
N THR A 59 0.19 19.37 13.57
CA THR A 59 1.28 19.77 12.67
C THR A 59 2.55 18.92 12.80
N HIS A 60 2.72 18.17 13.89
CA HIS A 60 3.93 17.39 14.18
C HIS A 60 3.64 15.88 14.15
N ARG A 61 3.40 15.35 12.95
CA ARG A 61 3.33 13.91 12.73
C ARG A 61 4.73 13.38 12.36
N ARG A 62 5.12 12.22 12.95
CA ARG A 62 6.43 11.62 12.70
C ARG A 62 6.51 10.96 11.32
N GLN A 63 5.38 10.46 10.83
CA GLN A 63 5.22 9.81 9.54
C GLN A 63 3.93 10.28 8.87
N PRO A 64 3.75 10.06 7.57
CA PRO A 64 2.52 10.38 6.85
C PRO A 64 1.30 9.67 7.44
N HIS A 65 0.19 10.40 7.54
CA HIS A 65 -1.11 9.88 7.97
C HIS A 65 -2.08 9.94 6.79
N TRP A 66 -2.42 8.77 6.28
CA TRP A 66 -3.42 8.57 5.26
C TRP A 66 -4.77 8.23 5.88
N VAL A 67 -5.84 8.36 5.11
CA VAL A 67 -7.19 7.97 5.56
C VAL A 67 -7.78 6.95 4.58
N ARG A 68 -8.17 5.78 5.11
CA ARG A 68 -9.06 4.88 4.36
C ARG A 68 -10.47 5.38 4.54
N ILE A 69 -11.07 5.87 3.46
CA ILE A 69 -12.47 6.31 3.41
C ILE A 69 -13.41 5.12 3.21
N ASN A 70 -14.70 5.35 3.36
CA ASN A 70 -15.70 4.36 2.96
C ASN A 70 -15.78 4.25 1.43
N PRO A 71 -16.24 3.09 0.88
CA PRO A 71 -16.44 2.90 -0.56
C PRO A 71 -17.34 3.97 -1.17
N LEU A 72 -17.10 4.35 -2.44
CA LEU A 72 -17.80 5.48 -3.10
C LEU A 72 -19.29 5.22 -3.32
N ASP A 73 -19.73 3.98 -3.35
CA ASP A 73 -21.14 3.57 -3.47
C ASP A 73 -21.90 3.60 -2.14
N THR A 74 -21.24 4.06 -1.06
CA THR A 74 -21.86 4.19 0.27
C THR A 74 -22.25 5.64 0.58
N PRO A 75 -23.23 5.89 1.49
CA PRO A 75 -23.59 7.23 1.91
C PRO A 75 -22.51 7.93 2.74
N HIS A 76 -21.40 7.25 3.06
CA HIS A 76 -20.34 7.75 3.93
C HIS A 76 -19.16 8.40 3.20
N ALA A 77 -18.88 7.98 1.97
CA ALA A 77 -17.68 8.40 1.24
C ALA A 77 -17.57 9.93 1.06
N LEU A 78 -18.62 10.57 0.55
CA LEU A 78 -18.61 12.02 0.35
C LEU A 78 -18.52 12.80 1.68
N PRO A 79 -19.28 12.45 2.75
CA PRO A 79 -19.07 13.03 4.06
C PRO A 79 -17.66 12.82 4.64
N ASP A 80 -17.01 11.66 4.38
CA ASP A 80 -15.63 11.43 4.81
C ASP A 80 -14.71 12.42 4.12
N LEU A 81 -14.75 12.49 2.79
CA LEU A 81 -13.92 13.40 2.00
C LEU A 81 -14.13 14.86 2.40
N ALA A 82 -15.39 15.29 2.57
CA ALA A 82 -15.72 16.66 2.98
C ALA A 82 -15.10 17.03 4.35
N ALA A 83 -15.02 16.06 5.25
CA ALA A 83 -14.45 16.30 6.58
C ALA A 83 -12.92 16.33 6.58
N ILE A 84 -12.26 15.42 5.81
CA ILE A 84 -10.81 15.22 5.95
C ILE A 84 -9.97 16.09 5.01
N VAL A 85 -10.47 16.43 3.80
CA VAL A 85 -9.63 17.11 2.78
C VAL A 85 -9.11 18.46 3.27
N ALA A 86 -9.96 19.29 3.91
CA ALA A 86 -9.55 20.57 4.48
C ALA A 86 -8.52 20.43 5.62
N SER A 87 -8.43 19.26 6.25
CA SER A 87 -7.47 18.94 7.30
C SER A 87 -6.16 18.35 6.76
N ARG A 88 -5.98 18.28 5.44
CA ARG A 88 -4.76 17.89 4.73
C ARG A 88 -4.24 16.50 5.12
N PRO A 89 -4.95 15.41 4.78
CA PRO A 89 -4.39 14.09 4.87
C PRO A 89 -3.17 13.98 3.93
N ASP A 90 -2.19 13.17 4.29
CA ASP A 90 -1.02 12.93 3.43
C ASP A 90 -1.35 11.98 2.26
N GLY A 91 -2.54 11.41 2.24
CA GLY A 91 -3.09 10.58 1.17
C GLY A 91 -4.43 9.97 1.55
N VAL A 92 -5.07 9.35 0.56
CA VAL A 92 -6.34 8.64 0.71
C VAL A 92 -6.19 7.19 0.23
N MET A 93 -6.74 6.25 0.98
CA MET A 93 -6.91 4.86 0.55
C MET A 93 -8.37 4.63 0.20
N LEU A 94 -8.60 4.19 -1.04
CA LEU A 94 -9.92 3.90 -1.59
C LEU A 94 -10.17 2.39 -1.58
N PRO A 95 -11.09 1.87 -0.77
CA PRO A 95 -11.45 0.46 -0.73
C PRO A 95 -12.48 0.10 -1.80
N LYS A 96 -12.62 -1.19 -2.09
CA LYS A 96 -13.69 -1.84 -2.88
C LYS A 96 -13.96 -1.16 -4.22
N ALA A 97 -12.88 -0.76 -4.94
CA ALA A 97 -12.94 0.16 -6.06
C ALA A 97 -12.50 -0.45 -7.39
N THR A 98 -13.05 0.08 -8.46
CA THR A 98 -12.61 -0.02 -9.84
C THR A 98 -11.81 1.21 -10.25
N ARG A 99 -11.24 1.22 -11.46
CA ARG A 99 -10.60 2.41 -12.03
C ARG A 99 -11.59 3.57 -12.14
N ALA A 100 -12.83 3.32 -12.54
CA ALA A 100 -13.85 4.36 -12.65
C ALA A 100 -14.11 5.06 -11.32
N ASP A 101 -14.09 4.30 -10.21
CA ASP A 101 -14.20 4.88 -8.86
C ASP A 101 -12.99 5.74 -8.52
N ALA A 102 -11.78 5.33 -8.89
CA ALA A 102 -10.58 6.13 -8.67
C ALA A 102 -10.59 7.45 -9.49
N GLU A 103 -11.12 7.42 -10.71
CA GLU A 103 -11.32 8.61 -11.53
C GLU A 103 -12.40 9.54 -10.93
N ALA A 104 -13.50 8.99 -10.44
CA ALA A 104 -14.53 9.77 -9.73
C ALA A 104 -13.97 10.41 -8.46
N LEU A 105 -13.18 9.66 -7.67
CA LEU A 105 -12.49 10.18 -6.49
C LEU A 105 -11.58 11.35 -6.86
N ASN A 106 -10.85 11.30 -7.98
CA ASN A 106 -10.03 12.42 -8.42
C ASN A 106 -10.85 13.70 -8.57
N HIS A 107 -12.03 13.64 -9.20
CA HIS A 107 -12.88 14.82 -9.37
C HIS A 107 -13.43 15.36 -8.05
N TYR A 108 -13.78 14.48 -7.09
CA TYR A 108 -14.19 14.91 -5.77
C TYR A 108 -13.04 15.60 -5.02
N LEU A 109 -11.83 15.05 -5.10
CA LEU A 109 -10.65 15.65 -4.48
C LEU A 109 -10.31 17.00 -5.12
N GLU A 110 -10.37 17.14 -6.45
CA GLU A 110 -10.14 18.42 -7.15
C GLU A 110 -11.09 19.52 -6.65
N ALA A 111 -12.38 19.20 -6.53
CA ALA A 111 -13.38 20.14 -6.04
C ALA A 111 -13.13 20.54 -4.58
N LEU A 112 -12.81 19.57 -3.71
CA LEU A 112 -12.59 19.82 -2.29
C LEU A 112 -11.25 20.51 -2.01
N GLU A 113 -10.19 20.17 -2.73
CA GLU A 113 -8.90 20.86 -2.68
C GLU A 113 -9.07 22.33 -3.09
N THR A 114 -9.82 22.58 -4.19
CA THR A 114 -10.13 23.94 -4.63
C THR A 114 -10.90 24.72 -3.55
N ALA A 115 -11.95 24.12 -2.98
CA ALA A 115 -12.75 24.75 -1.93
C ALA A 115 -11.93 25.05 -0.65
N ALA A 116 -10.94 24.21 -0.35
CA ALA A 116 -10.06 24.36 0.80
C ALA A 116 -8.83 25.22 0.52
N GLY A 117 -8.65 25.75 -0.70
CA GLY A 117 -7.46 26.53 -1.09
C GLY A 117 -6.17 25.70 -1.08
N LEU A 118 -6.28 24.40 -1.36
CA LEU A 118 -5.15 23.46 -1.47
C LEU A 118 -4.67 23.33 -2.92
N PRO A 119 -3.42 22.91 -3.14
CA PRO A 119 -2.95 22.57 -4.48
C PRO A 119 -3.75 21.40 -5.05
N ILE A 120 -4.31 21.59 -6.26
CA ILE A 120 -5.04 20.54 -6.97
C ILE A 120 -4.06 19.41 -7.31
N GLY A 121 -4.48 18.16 -7.05
CA GLY A 121 -3.64 16.98 -7.29
C GLY A 121 -2.65 16.70 -6.17
N GLY A 122 -2.72 17.43 -5.05
CA GLY A 122 -1.80 17.31 -3.93
C GLY A 122 -1.99 16.07 -3.06
N ILE A 123 -3.18 15.46 -3.05
CA ILE A 123 -3.51 14.28 -2.23
C ILE A 123 -3.34 13.02 -3.09
N PRO A 124 -2.34 12.16 -2.81
CA PRO A 124 -2.14 10.89 -3.51
C PRO A 124 -3.18 9.84 -3.09
N VAL A 125 -3.38 8.84 -3.96
CA VAL A 125 -4.37 7.77 -3.77
C VAL A 125 -3.71 6.40 -3.84
N CYS A 126 -4.06 5.52 -2.88
CA CYS A 126 -3.87 4.07 -2.95
C CYS A 126 -5.23 3.40 -3.14
N VAL A 127 -5.33 2.44 -4.04
CA VAL A 127 -6.58 1.71 -4.29
C VAL A 127 -6.46 0.26 -3.83
N LEU A 128 -7.45 -0.24 -3.09
CA LEU A 128 -7.64 -1.67 -2.81
C LEU A 128 -8.40 -2.28 -4.00
N ALA A 129 -7.64 -2.75 -4.99
CA ALA A 129 -8.14 -2.96 -6.35
C ALA A 129 -8.83 -4.31 -6.59
N THR A 130 -8.72 -5.29 -5.67
CA THR A 130 -9.26 -6.64 -5.88
C THR A 130 -10.27 -7.08 -4.83
N GLU A 131 -10.81 -6.15 -4.05
CA GLU A 131 -11.79 -6.46 -3.01
C GLU A 131 -13.19 -6.79 -3.56
N THR A 132 -13.45 -6.44 -4.81
CA THR A 132 -14.68 -6.78 -5.53
C THR A 132 -14.39 -7.60 -6.77
N ALA A 133 -15.33 -8.42 -7.22
CA ALA A 133 -15.19 -9.17 -8.46
C ALA A 133 -14.97 -8.26 -9.68
N ALA A 134 -15.66 -7.12 -9.74
CA ALA A 134 -15.45 -6.11 -10.79
C ALA A 134 -14.03 -5.53 -10.75
N GLY A 135 -13.52 -5.22 -9.56
CA GLY A 135 -12.16 -4.71 -9.37
C GLY A 135 -11.09 -5.69 -9.83
N VAL A 136 -11.29 -7.00 -9.58
CA VAL A 136 -10.36 -8.05 -10.07
C VAL A 136 -10.22 -8.01 -11.60
N PHE A 137 -11.33 -7.88 -12.33
CA PHE A 137 -11.29 -7.80 -13.80
C PHE A 137 -10.78 -6.46 -14.33
N ASP A 138 -10.80 -5.42 -13.50
CA ASP A 138 -10.38 -4.05 -13.87
C ASP A 138 -8.93 -3.73 -13.47
N VAL A 139 -8.30 -4.54 -12.64
CA VAL A 139 -6.99 -4.27 -12.02
C VAL A 139 -5.87 -3.97 -13.02
N GLY A 140 -5.96 -4.45 -14.26
CA GLY A 140 -5.01 -4.16 -15.34
C GLY A 140 -5.15 -2.78 -15.99
N ASN A 141 -6.20 -2.04 -15.69
CA ASN A 141 -6.57 -0.80 -16.41
C ASN A 141 -6.09 0.49 -15.73
N TYR A 142 -5.38 0.44 -14.62
CA TYR A 142 -5.01 1.62 -13.83
C TYR A 142 -3.90 2.50 -14.43
N ALA A 143 -3.31 2.14 -15.58
CA ALA A 143 -2.28 2.97 -16.22
C ALA A 143 -2.83 4.37 -16.53
N GLY A 144 -2.09 5.42 -16.11
CA GLY A 144 -2.49 6.81 -16.27
C GLY A 144 -3.63 7.29 -15.36
N CYS A 145 -4.06 6.49 -14.38
CA CYS A 145 -5.03 6.92 -13.38
C CYS A 145 -4.47 8.09 -12.55
N PRO A 146 -5.21 9.21 -12.44
CA PRO A 146 -4.73 10.38 -11.71
C PRO A 146 -4.45 10.05 -10.23
N ARG A 147 -3.44 10.71 -9.64
CA ARG A 147 -3.07 10.62 -8.20
C ARG A 147 -2.66 9.24 -7.71
N LEU A 148 -2.80 8.20 -8.53
CA LEU A 148 -2.50 6.84 -8.12
C LEU A 148 -1.00 6.67 -7.85
N VAL A 149 -0.66 6.18 -6.66
CA VAL A 149 0.73 5.91 -6.23
C VAL A 149 0.94 4.46 -5.81
N ALA A 150 -0.15 3.73 -5.51
CA ALA A 150 -0.10 2.33 -5.12
C ALA A 150 -1.40 1.59 -5.43
N LEU A 151 -1.29 0.29 -5.70
CA LEU A 151 -2.38 -0.68 -5.62
C LEU A 151 -2.12 -1.66 -4.48
N SER A 152 -3.17 -2.06 -3.80
CA SER A 152 -3.16 -3.13 -2.81
C SER A 152 -4.35 -4.05 -3.03
N TRP A 153 -4.42 -5.13 -2.26
CA TRP A 153 -5.46 -6.14 -2.36
C TRP A 153 -5.95 -6.57 -0.97
N GLY A 154 -7.20 -7.02 -0.88
CA GLY A 154 -7.82 -7.43 0.35
C GLY A 154 -8.37 -8.85 0.24
N ALA A 155 -7.76 -9.84 0.93
CA ALA A 155 -8.15 -11.23 0.86
C ALA A 155 -9.51 -11.51 1.52
N GLU A 156 -9.83 -10.78 2.61
CA GLU A 156 -11.07 -10.96 3.38
C GLU A 156 -12.30 -10.50 2.58
N ASP A 157 -12.24 -9.28 2.04
CA ASP A 157 -13.31 -8.71 1.21
C ASP A 157 -13.48 -9.49 -0.09
N SER A 158 -12.37 -9.93 -0.71
CA SER A 158 -12.42 -10.79 -1.89
C SER A 158 -13.14 -12.11 -1.61
N ALA A 159 -12.92 -12.72 -0.42
CA ALA A 159 -13.62 -13.94 -0.02
C ALA A 159 -15.12 -13.69 0.13
N THR A 160 -15.48 -12.61 0.78
CA THR A 160 -16.88 -12.18 0.93
C THR A 160 -17.53 -11.96 -0.44
N ALA A 161 -16.86 -11.27 -1.35
CA ALA A 161 -17.36 -10.98 -2.70
C ALA A 161 -17.58 -12.25 -3.55
N LEU A 162 -16.79 -13.31 -3.30
CA LEU A 162 -16.95 -14.61 -3.96
C LEU A 162 -17.96 -15.54 -3.26
N GLY A 163 -18.47 -15.18 -2.07
CA GLY A 163 -19.30 -16.05 -1.24
C GLY A 163 -18.54 -17.24 -0.66
N ALA A 164 -17.21 -17.11 -0.48
CA ALA A 164 -16.38 -18.17 0.05
C ALA A 164 -16.49 -18.27 1.57
N THR A 165 -16.29 -19.48 2.10
CA THR A 165 -16.28 -19.74 3.55
C THR A 165 -14.92 -19.50 4.18
N SER A 166 -13.84 -19.47 3.39
CA SER A 166 -12.47 -19.19 3.78
C SER A 166 -11.69 -18.67 2.57
N ASN A 167 -10.64 -17.91 2.81
CA ASN A 167 -9.66 -17.54 1.79
C ASN A 167 -8.39 -18.40 1.85
N ARG A 168 -8.32 -19.36 2.81
CA ARG A 168 -7.15 -20.23 3.03
C ARG A 168 -7.57 -21.68 3.06
N GLY A 169 -6.69 -22.53 2.52
CA GLY A 169 -6.77 -23.97 2.65
C GLY A 169 -6.31 -24.48 4.01
N ASP A 170 -6.41 -25.80 4.21
CA ASP A 170 -6.04 -26.50 5.44
C ASP A 170 -4.54 -26.37 5.79
N ASP A 171 -3.70 -26.03 4.81
CA ASP A 171 -2.27 -25.75 4.97
C ASP A 171 -1.97 -24.32 5.45
N GLY A 172 -3.02 -23.47 5.58
CA GLY A 172 -2.93 -22.08 5.99
C GLY A 172 -2.45 -21.12 4.89
N GLU A 173 -2.14 -21.59 3.70
CA GLU A 173 -1.81 -20.75 2.55
C GLU A 173 -3.09 -20.24 1.87
N PHE A 174 -3.01 -19.14 1.12
CA PHE A 174 -4.16 -18.64 0.36
C PHE A 174 -4.56 -19.65 -0.72
N ASP A 175 -5.86 -19.90 -0.85
CA ASP A 175 -6.39 -20.69 -1.95
C ASP A 175 -6.17 -20.00 -3.31
N TYR A 176 -6.18 -20.81 -4.38
CA TYR A 176 -5.81 -20.38 -5.74
C TYR A 176 -6.47 -19.06 -6.19
N PRO A 177 -7.77 -18.80 -5.99
CA PRO A 177 -8.36 -17.53 -6.41
C PRO A 177 -7.67 -16.31 -5.79
N TYR A 178 -7.31 -16.38 -4.50
CA TYR A 178 -6.66 -15.29 -3.79
C TYR A 178 -5.19 -15.13 -4.16
N GLN A 179 -4.50 -16.24 -4.43
CA GLN A 179 -3.15 -16.20 -5.02
C GLN A 179 -3.17 -15.51 -6.39
N MET A 180 -4.19 -15.79 -7.21
CA MET A 180 -4.38 -15.12 -8.49
C MET A 180 -4.66 -13.62 -8.31
N PHE A 181 -5.55 -13.23 -7.41
CA PHE A 181 -5.86 -11.80 -7.15
C PHE A 181 -4.63 -11.04 -6.68
N ARG A 182 -3.84 -11.64 -5.79
CA ARG A 182 -2.55 -11.11 -5.35
C ARG A 182 -1.60 -10.90 -6.52
N ALA A 183 -1.46 -11.88 -7.41
CA ALA A 183 -0.61 -11.81 -8.59
C ALA A 183 -1.10 -10.76 -9.60
N LEU A 184 -2.42 -10.67 -9.83
CA LEU A 184 -3.03 -9.66 -10.70
C LEU A 184 -2.84 -8.26 -10.14
N CYS A 185 -3.02 -8.05 -8.84
CA CYS A 185 -2.78 -6.76 -8.18
C CYS A 185 -1.33 -6.29 -8.37
N LEU A 186 -0.35 -7.16 -8.12
CA LEU A 186 1.07 -6.85 -8.32
C LEU A 186 1.38 -6.51 -9.78
N THR A 187 0.84 -7.30 -10.72
CA THR A 187 1.03 -7.09 -12.16
C THR A 187 0.36 -5.80 -12.63
N GLY A 188 -0.86 -5.51 -12.14
CA GLY A 188 -1.59 -4.27 -12.41
C GLY A 188 -0.84 -3.04 -11.89
N ALA A 189 -0.29 -3.11 -10.67
CA ALA A 189 0.56 -2.05 -10.12
C ALA A 189 1.80 -1.79 -10.99
N ALA A 190 2.46 -2.85 -11.44
CA ALA A 190 3.60 -2.74 -12.33
C ALA A 190 3.21 -2.15 -13.70
N ALA A 191 2.09 -2.55 -14.28
CA ALA A 191 1.57 -1.99 -15.53
C ALA A 191 1.20 -0.52 -15.41
N ALA A 192 0.67 -0.10 -14.26
CA ALA A 192 0.36 1.30 -13.96
C ALA A 192 1.60 2.14 -13.57
N GLY A 193 2.75 1.52 -13.36
CA GLY A 193 3.97 2.21 -12.91
C GLY A 193 3.90 2.68 -11.47
N VAL A 194 3.12 2.03 -10.62
CA VAL A 194 2.93 2.35 -9.20
C VAL A 194 3.38 1.21 -8.29
N SER A 195 3.38 1.43 -6.98
CA SER A 195 3.80 0.42 -6.01
C SER A 195 2.70 -0.62 -5.75
N GLY A 196 3.05 -1.91 -5.79
CA GLY A 196 2.23 -2.97 -5.21
C GLY A 196 2.45 -3.05 -3.70
N ILE A 197 1.38 -2.99 -2.91
CA ILE A 197 1.40 -3.14 -1.46
C ILE A 197 0.72 -4.47 -1.09
N GLU A 198 1.41 -5.29 -0.30
CA GLU A 198 0.92 -6.59 0.14
C GLU A 198 -0.21 -6.42 1.16
N THR A 199 -1.16 -7.36 1.17
CA THR A 199 -2.28 -7.39 2.12
C THR A 199 -1.83 -7.62 3.57
N ILE A 200 -2.78 -7.57 4.50
CA ILE A 200 -2.57 -7.83 5.92
C ILE A 200 -2.18 -9.29 6.21
N TYR A 201 -1.50 -9.51 7.33
CA TYR A 201 -1.35 -10.82 7.97
C TYR A 201 -2.20 -10.86 9.25
N GLY A 202 -3.29 -11.64 9.21
CA GLY A 202 -4.33 -11.61 10.26
C GLY A 202 -3.86 -12.10 11.63
N ASP A 203 -2.96 -13.10 11.67
CA ASP A 203 -2.44 -13.62 12.94
C ASP A 203 -1.25 -12.78 13.46
N PHE A 204 -1.55 -11.65 14.08
CA PHE A 204 -0.53 -10.74 14.61
C PHE A 204 0.33 -11.35 15.76
N ARG A 205 -0.05 -12.52 16.29
CA ARG A 205 0.70 -13.25 17.32
C ARG A 205 1.71 -14.22 16.74
N ASN A 206 1.76 -14.37 15.42
CA ASN A 206 2.68 -15.24 14.71
C ASN A 206 3.71 -14.43 13.89
N PRO A 207 4.76 -13.89 14.52
CA PRO A 207 5.77 -13.10 13.82
C PRO A 207 6.56 -13.90 12.78
N ALA A 208 6.75 -15.21 12.98
CA ALA A 208 7.47 -16.06 12.03
C ALA A 208 6.68 -16.26 10.73
N GLY A 209 5.35 -16.47 10.83
CA GLY A 209 4.47 -16.54 9.65
C GLY A 209 4.41 -15.21 8.91
N LEU A 210 4.32 -14.09 9.65
CA LEU A 210 4.40 -12.75 9.07
C LEU A 210 5.72 -12.52 8.32
N GLU A 211 6.86 -12.88 8.92
CA GLU A 211 8.17 -12.73 8.28
C GLU A 211 8.27 -13.54 6.99
N LYS A 212 7.81 -14.80 7.00
CA LYS A 212 7.75 -15.67 5.81
C LYS A 212 6.97 -14.99 4.69
N MET A 213 5.75 -14.49 4.99
CA MET A 213 4.89 -13.81 4.02
C MET A 213 5.52 -12.51 3.50
N ALA A 214 6.02 -11.65 4.38
CA ALA A 214 6.62 -10.37 4.03
C ALA A 214 7.87 -10.54 3.14
N ARG A 215 8.76 -11.50 3.47
CA ARG A 215 9.93 -11.84 2.63
C ARG A 215 9.51 -12.39 1.26
N ALA A 216 8.47 -13.23 1.22
CA ALA A 216 7.93 -13.75 -0.05
C ALA A 216 7.32 -12.62 -0.90
N ALA A 217 6.59 -11.69 -0.27
CA ALA A 217 6.03 -10.52 -0.93
C ALA A 217 7.12 -9.63 -1.55
N ARG A 218 8.16 -9.30 -0.78
CA ARG A 218 9.29 -8.52 -1.29
C ARG A 218 9.99 -9.22 -2.48
N ARG A 219 10.24 -10.54 -2.37
CA ARG A 219 10.83 -11.30 -3.49
C ARG A 219 9.95 -11.30 -4.74
N ALA A 220 8.62 -11.31 -4.57
CA ALA A 220 7.67 -11.21 -5.69
C ALA A 220 7.67 -9.82 -6.35
N GLY A 221 8.05 -8.75 -5.63
CA GLY A 221 8.11 -7.39 -6.16
C GLY A 221 7.23 -6.36 -5.45
N PHE A 222 6.49 -6.76 -4.41
CA PHE A 222 5.79 -5.80 -3.55
C PHE A 222 6.79 -4.84 -2.89
N ARG A 223 6.36 -3.60 -2.64
CA ARG A 223 7.20 -2.54 -2.06
C ARG A 223 6.96 -2.31 -0.58
N GLY A 224 5.85 -2.82 -0.06
CA GLY A 224 5.46 -2.72 1.34
C GLY A 224 4.31 -3.66 1.65
N MET A 225 3.85 -3.62 2.88
CA MET A 225 2.79 -4.48 3.41
C MET A 225 1.89 -3.73 4.38
N LEU A 226 0.60 -4.03 4.34
CA LEU A 226 -0.38 -3.56 5.30
C LEU A 226 -0.18 -4.26 6.65
N ALA A 227 -0.33 -3.51 7.77
CA ALA A 227 -0.22 -4.02 9.13
C ALA A 227 -1.47 -3.63 9.95
N ILE A 228 -1.92 -4.53 10.84
CA ILE A 228 -3.08 -4.33 11.72
C ILE A 228 -2.68 -4.21 13.19
N HIS A 229 -1.42 -4.44 13.51
CA HIS A 229 -0.92 -4.31 14.88
C HIS A 229 0.49 -3.68 14.90
N PRO A 230 0.80 -2.77 15.84
CA PRO A 230 2.13 -2.14 15.91
C PRO A 230 3.30 -3.14 16.01
N ASP A 231 3.11 -4.29 16.64
CA ASP A 231 4.16 -5.31 16.78
C ASP A 231 4.54 -5.98 15.44
N GLN A 232 3.70 -5.86 14.41
CA GLN A 232 4.02 -6.32 13.05
C GLN A 232 5.02 -5.41 12.34
N VAL A 233 5.04 -4.13 12.69
CA VAL A 233 5.82 -3.10 12.00
C VAL A 233 7.32 -3.40 11.95
N PRO A 234 8.00 -3.77 13.05
CA PRO A 234 9.42 -4.09 13.02
C PRO A 234 9.74 -5.27 12.10
N VAL A 235 8.89 -6.31 12.08
CA VAL A 235 9.05 -7.51 11.25
C VAL A 235 8.91 -7.13 9.76
N ILE A 236 7.89 -6.37 9.42
CA ILE A 236 7.66 -5.89 8.04
C ILE A 236 8.82 -5.01 7.59
N ASN A 237 9.22 -4.03 8.40
CA ASN A 237 10.32 -3.13 8.07
C ASN A 237 11.62 -3.89 7.82
N ALA A 238 11.94 -4.89 8.64
CA ALA A 238 13.11 -5.75 8.44
C ALA A 238 13.00 -6.57 7.15
N ALA A 239 11.84 -7.18 6.89
CA ALA A 239 11.62 -8.02 5.71
C ALA A 239 11.69 -7.21 4.39
N PHE A 240 11.22 -5.96 4.38
CA PHE A 240 11.25 -5.08 3.20
C PHE A 240 12.53 -4.23 3.08
N SER A 241 13.45 -4.33 4.03
CA SER A 241 14.77 -3.69 3.92
C SER A 241 15.79 -4.66 3.30
N PRO A 242 16.71 -4.19 2.43
CA PRO A 242 17.77 -5.03 1.92
C PRO A 242 18.77 -5.41 3.03
N THR A 243 19.26 -6.65 3.01
CA THR A 243 20.32 -7.09 3.91
C THR A 243 21.67 -6.53 3.48
N ALA A 244 22.67 -6.54 4.39
CA ALA A 244 24.03 -6.14 4.06
C ALA A 244 24.62 -6.96 2.91
N GLU A 245 24.30 -8.26 2.85
CA GLU A 245 24.74 -9.16 1.78
C GLU A 245 24.10 -8.80 0.44
N GLU A 246 22.79 -8.49 0.43
CA GLU A 246 22.08 -8.05 -0.80
C GLU A 246 22.65 -6.72 -1.30
N ILE A 247 22.96 -5.79 -0.40
CA ILE A 247 23.58 -4.50 -0.75
C ILE A 247 24.96 -4.74 -1.35
N ALA A 248 25.83 -5.51 -0.69
CA ALA A 248 27.16 -5.80 -1.19
C ALA A 248 27.16 -6.51 -2.55
N HIS A 249 26.22 -7.46 -2.73
CA HIS A 249 26.05 -8.12 -4.03
C HIS A 249 25.56 -7.15 -5.11
N ALA A 250 24.62 -6.27 -4.79
CA ALA A 250 24.13 -5.25 -5.72
C ALA A 250 25.22 -4.25 -6.10
N GLU A 251 26.04 -3.81 -5.14
CA GLU A 251 27.20 -2.94 -5.39
C GLU A 251 28.23 -3.61 -6.32
N ALA A 252 28.51 -4.91 -6.12
CA ALA A 252 29.40 -5.67 -6.98
C ALA A 252 28.89 -5.79 -8.43
N ILE A 253 27.56 -5.98 -8.60
CA ILE A 253 26.94 -6.02 -9.94
C ILE A 253 27.10 -4.67 -10.64
N VAL A 254 26.76 -3.56 -9.98
CA VAL A 254 26.87 -2.21 -10.55
C VAL A 254 28.33 -1.93 -10.93
N ALA A 255 29.29 -2.21 -10.04
CA ALA A 255 30.71 -2.02 -10.31
C ALA A 255 31.22 -2.84 -11.52
N ALA A 256 30.70 -4.07 -11.69
CA ALA A 256 31.06 -4.90 -12.85
C ALA A 256 30.59 -4.29 -14.18
N PHE A 257 29.40 -3.67 -14.22
CA PHE A 257 28.93 -2.96 -15.42
C PHE A 257 29.65 -1.64 -15.63
N ASP A 258 29.95 -0.88 -14.59
CA ASP A 258 30.69 0.39 -14.66
C ASP A 258 32.13 0.19 -15.20
N ALA A 259 32.76 -0.94 -14.84
CA ALA A 259 34.08 -1.32 -15.36
C ALA A 259 34.05 -1.75 -16.83
N ASN A 260 32.87 -2.01 -17.41
CA ASN A 260 32.71 -2.46 -18.80
C ASN A 260 31.62 -1.63 -19.51
N PRO A 261 31.85 -0.33 -19.76
CA PRO A 261 30.83 0.55 -20.33
C PRO A 261 30.43 0.10 -21.75
N GLY A 262 29.13 0.12 -22.02
CA GLY A 262 28.57 -0.17 -23.34
C GLY A 262 28.34 -1.66 -23.64
N VAL A 263 28.63 -2.58 -22.70
CA VAL A 263 28.33 -3.99 -22.89
C VAL A 263 26.94 -4.34 -22.40
N GLY A 264 26.25 -5.28 -23.05
CA GLY A 264 24.91 -5.76 -22.65
C GLY A 264 24.97 -6.83 -21.56
N ALA A 265 26.11 -7.46 -21.29
CA ALA A 265 26.30 -8.49 -20.28
C ALA A 265 27.74 -8.51 -19.77
N VAL A 266 27.92 -8.87 -18.49
CA VAL A 266 29.20 -9.00 -17.78
C VAL A 266 29.27 -10.33 -17.03
N GLY A 267 30.48 -10.82 -16.78
CA GLY A 267 30.73 -11.97 -15.92
C GLY A 267 31.02 -11.51 -14.48
N LEU A 268 30.35 -12.12 -13.47
CA LEU A 268 30.66 -11.91 -12.06
C LEU A 268 30.54 -13.23 -11.31
N ASN A 269 31.59 -13.65 -10.61
CA ASN A 269 31.64 -14.88 -9.82
C ASN A 269 31.17 -16.15 -10.59
N GLY A 270 31.52 -16.25 -11.87
CA GLY A 270 31.15 -17.40 -12.72
C GLY A 270 29.71 -17.33 -13.29
N ALA A 271 28.93 -16.31 -12.98
CA ALA A 271 27.61 -16.08 -13.56
C ALA A 271 27.65 -14.98 -14.64
N MET A 272 26.83 -15.15 -15.69
CA MET A 272 26.58 -14.11 -16.68
C MET A 272 25.44 -13.22 -16.21
N LEU A 273 25.66 -11.91 -16.15
CA LEU A 273 24.70 -10.90 -15.75
C LEU A 273 24.40 -9.97 -16.92
N ASP A 274 23.14 -9.66 -17.15
CA ASP A 274 22.65 -8.78 -18.21
C ASP A 274 21.93 -7.54 -17.63
N MET A 275 21.39 -6.69 -18.50
CA MET A 275 20.71 -5.43 -18.12
C MET A 275 19.59 -5.60 -17.09
N PRO A 276 18.72 -6.64 -17.12
CA PRO A 276 17.78 -6.95 -16.05
C PRO A 276 18.42 -7.12 -14.66
N HIS A 277 19.62 -7.72 -14.59
CA HIS A 277 20.36 -7.89 -13.34
C HIS A 277 20.87 -6.54 -12.81
N LEU A 278 21.41 -5.68 -13.69
CA LEU A 278 21.83 -4.32 -13.35
C LEU A 278 20.65 -3.50 -12.78
N LYS A 279 19.50 -3.51 -13.47
CA LYS A 279 18.31 -2.78 -13.02
C LYS A 279 17.81 -3.27 -11.64
N ARG A 280 17.86 -4.58 -11.39
CA ARG A 280 17.51 -5.14 -10.07
C ARG A 280 18.50 -4.72 -9.00
N ALA A 281 19.80 -4.73 -9.28
CA ALA A 281 20.83 -4.26 -8.35
C ALA A 281 20.64 -2.79 -8.00
N GLN A 282 20.42 -1.93 -8.99
CA GLN A 282 20.11 -0.51 -8.78
C GLN A 282 18.84 -0.31 -7.92
N ALA A 283 17.79 -1.11 -8.16
CA ALA A 283 16.58 -1.06 -7.35
C ALA A 283 16.81 -1.49 -5.89
N VAL A 284 17.69 -2.47 -5.63
CA VAL A 284 18.08 -2.85 -4.25
C VAL A 284 18.84 -1.69 -3.58
N LEU A 285 19.79 -1.07 -4.28
CA LEU A 285 20.54 0.07 -3.74
C LEU A 285 19.66 1.30 -3.45
N ALA A 286 18.65 1.53 -4.27
CA ALA A 286 17.66 2.60 -4.05
C ALA A 286 16.79 2.39 -2.79
N MET A 287 16.71 1.14 -2.26
CA MET A 287 16.03 0.84 -1.00
C MET A 287 16.93 1.01 0.24
N LYS A 288 18.22 1.34 0.07
CA LYS A 288 19.15 1.60 1.17
C LYS A 288 18.73 2.90 1.87
N ARG A 289 18.39 2.82 3.15
CA ARG A 289 17.98 3.96 4.00
C ARG A 289 19.02 4.25 5.07
#